data_9f124f0971f768bcaba20e1d279f8682
#
_entry.id   9f124f0971f768bcaba20e1d279f8682
#
_cell.length_a   1.000
_cell.length_b   1.000
_cell.length_c   1.000
_cell.angle_alpha   90.00
_cell.angle_beta   90.00
_cell.angle_gamma   90.00
#
_symmetry.space_group_name_H-M   'P 1'
#
loop_
_entity.id
_entity.type
_entity.pdbx_description
1 polymer ?
#
loop_
_entity_poly.entity_id
_entity_poly.type
_entity_poly.pdbx_seq_one_letter_code
_entity_poly.pdbx_strand_id
1 'polypeptide(L)'
;AMNAGGKKAVLWGTALDNLAWWKMVDPDGNWLEVERLNHNFGKIHEQERVEFRLKRFDPSGQKLLSESVLSMPGASCRKTGLGKDVTDKFLGGLPGVQKEGTDGIIVAARWVLHKMPPISRTVCLEFFGQVREAVPAIVEITDYFKPGGAGHAAGVQLAGLEHLDERYVKAVGYATKAKRHGRPKMVLIGDIVGHDEKAVMSAASEVVRMCNLRAAEGFIAV
;
A
#
# COMPACT_ATOMS: atom_id res chain seq x y z
N ALA A 1 10.70 9.29 7.11
CA ALA A 1 9.40 8.68 6.79
C ALA A 1 9.33 7.26 7.35
N MET A 2 8.20 6.90 7.95
CA MET A 2 7.96 5.57 8.56
C MET A 2 7.65 4.49 7.50
N ASN A 3 7.60 4.84 6.25
CA ASN A 3 7.15 3.99 5.17
C ASN A 3 5.74 3.40 5.38
N ALA A 4 4.84 4.20 5.89
CA ALA A 4 3.46 3.80 6.13
C ALA A 4 2.76 3.40 4.83
N GLY A 5 1.91 2.39 4.93
CA GLY A 5 0.97 2.00 3.88
C GLY A 5 -0.41 1.86 4.49
N GLY A 6 -1.41 2.50 3.90
CA GLY A 6 -2.81 2.35 4.26
C GLY A 6 -3.52 1.36 3.34
N LYS A 7 -4.86 1.34 3.42
CA LYS A 7 -5.73 0.51 2.58
C LYS A 7 -5.39 0.61 1.09
N LYS A 8 -5.02 1.79 0.62
CA LYS A 8 -4.69 2.08 -0.80
C LYS A 8 -3.30 1.57 -1.25
N ALA A 9 -2.47 1.05 -0.33
CA ALA A 9 -1.15 0.54 -0.68
C ALA A 9 -1.20 -0.67 -1.62
N VAL A 10 -2.31 -1.37 -1.69
CA VAL A 10 -2.50 -2.49 -2.64
C VAL A 10 -2.39 -2.03 -4.10
N LEU A 11 -2.86 -0.82 -4.41
CA LEU A 11 -2.76 -0.26 -5.76
C LEU A 11 -1.53 0.63 -5.93
N TRP A 12 -1.29 1.57 -5.01
CA TRP A 12 -0.28 2.63 -5.18
C TRP A 12 0.98 2.47 -4.32
N GLY A 13 1.10 1.37 -3.59
CA GLY A 13 2.29 1.11 -2.77
C GLY A 13 2.30 1.88 -1.45
N THR A 14 3.48 1.88 -0.83
CA THR A 14 3.74 2.53 0.46
C THR A 14 4.28 3.94 0.28
N ALA A 15 4.61 4.62 1.38
CA ALA A 15 5.20 5.94 1.36
C ALA A 15 6.48 6.00 0.50
N LEU A 16 7.37 5.01 0.62
CA LEU A 16 8.62 4.98 -0.17
C LEU A 16 8.37 4.84 -1.68
N ASP A 17 7.33 4.10 -2.06
CA ASP A 17 6.96 3.97 -3.48
C ASP A 17 6.59 5.32 -4.11
N ASN A 18 6.06 6.25 -3.31
CA ASN A 18 5.55 7.54 -3.73
C ASN A 18 6.45 8.74 -3.35
N LEU A 19 7.54 8.51 -2.63
CA LEU A 19 8.47 9.54 -2.21
C LEU A 19 9.54 9.76 -3.30
N ALA A 20 9.41 10.83 -4.05
CA ALA A 20 10.28 11.12 -5.19
C ALA A 20 11.55 11.88 -4.80
N TRP A 21 11.47 12.75 -3.79
CA TRP A 21 12.59 13.52 -3.28
C TRP A 21 12.30 13.98 -1.86
N TRP A 22 13.35 14.12 -1.04
CA TRP A 22 13.22 14.77 0.27
C TRP A 22 14.51 15.46 0.66
N LYS A 23 14.37 16.41 1.55
CA LYS A 23 15.47 17.15 2.17
C LYS A 23 15.41 16.96 3.66
N MET A 24 16.56 16.72 4.27
CA MET A 24 16.66 16.49 5.72
C MET A 24 17.93 17.10 6.28
N VAL A 25 17.95 17.28 7.60
CA VAL A 25 19.13 17.67 8.37
C VAL A 25 19.57 16.46 9.16
N ASP A 26 20.86 16.10 9.05
CA ASP A 26 21.45 14.99 9.79
C ASP A 26 21.85 15.41 11.22
N PRO A 27 22.27 14.46 12.10
CA PRO A 27 22.68 14.78 13.47
C PRO A 27 23.88 15.74 13.58
N ASP A 28 24.70 15.83 12.55
CA ASP A 28 25.87 16.74 12.49
C ASP A 28 25.49 18.16 11.99
N GLY A 29 24.20 18.39 11.69
CA GLY A 29 23.70 19.65 11.16
C GLY A 29 23.89 19.84 9.65
N ASN A 30 24.36 18.83 8.93
CA ASN A 30 24.50 18.91 7.48
C ASN A 30 23.14 18.69 6.79
N TRP A 31 23.00 19.30 5.63
CA TRP A 31 21.81 19.10 4.79
C TRP A 31 22.01 17.91 3.86
N LEU A 32 21.03 17.05 3.80
CA LEU A 32 20.95 15.96 2.82
C LEU A 32 19.77 16.17 1.90
N GLU A 33 20.00 15.99 0.61
CA GLU A 33 18.96 15.88 -0.40
C GLU A 33 19.03 14.47 -0.99
N VAL A 34 17.88 13.81 -1.04
CA VAL A 34 17.73 12.47 -1.57
C VAL A 34 16.69 12.50 -2.67
N GLU A 35 17.04 12.01 -3.85
CA GLU A 35 16.18 11.98 -5.02
C GLU A 35 16.10 10.57 -5.58
N ARG A 36 14.90 10.04 -5.76
CA ARG A 36 14.70 8.78 -6.47
C ARG A 36 14.90 8.99 -7.97
N LEU A 37 15.88 8.31 -8.53
CA LEU A 37 16.18 8.35 -9.96
C LEU A 37 15.21 7.42 -10.72
N ASN A 38 14.93 7.76 -11.99
CA ASN A 38 14.13 6.93 -12.90
C ASN A 38 12.81 6.45 -12.27
N HIS A 39 12.09 7.38 -11.61
CA HIS A 39 10.83 7.07 -10.95
C HIS A 39 9.78 6.61 -11.97
N ASN A 40 9.36 5.34 -11.87
CA ASN A 40 8.41 4.71 -12.78
C ASN A 40 6.94 4.90 -12.37
N PHE A 41 6.65 5.71 -11.34
CA PHE A 41 5.33 5.90 -10.73
C PHE A 41 4.67 4.61 -10.21
N GLY A 42 5.44 3.54 -10.12
CA GLY A 42 5.02 2.22 -9.63
C GLY A 42 5.75 1.81 -8.37
N LYS A 43 5.46 0.59 -7.93
CA LYS A 43 6.02 0.03 -6.72
C LYS A 43 7.50 -0.35 -6.90
N ILE A 44 8.32 -0.01 -5.92
CA ILE A 44 9.77 -0.26 -5.95
C ILE A 44 10.11 -1.74 -6.16
N HIS A 45 9.39 -2.64 -5.49
CA HIS A 45 9.68 -4.07 -5.56
C HIS A 45 9.33 -4.72 -6.91
N GLU A 46 8.65 -4.00 -7.79
CA GLU A 46 8.37 -4.41 -9.17
C GLU A 46 9.50 -4.04 -10.13
N GLN A 47 10.49 -3.26 -9.64
CA GLN A 47 11.69 -2.91 -10.39
C GLN A 47 12.84 -3.87 -10.07
N GLU A 48 13.68 -4.16 -11.05
CA GLU A 48 14.90 -4.93 -10.82
C GLU A 48 15.82 -4.20 -9.85
N ARG A 49 16.04 -2.89 -10.08
CA ARG A 49 16.84 -2.01 -9.24
C ARG A 49 16.14 -0.67 -9.02
N VAL A 50 16.40 -0.09 -7.86
CA VAL A 50 16.02 1.28 -7.54
C VAL A 50 17.25 2.08 -7.17
N GLU A 51 17.30 3.33 -7.59
CA GLU A 51 18.44 4.21 -7.40
C GLU A 51 18.02 5.53 -6.77
N PHE A 52 18.85 5.99 -5.84
CA PHE A 52 18.69 7.26 -5.15
C PHE A 52 19.98 8.07 -5.27
N ARG A 53 19.85 9.31 -5.73
CA ARG A 53 20.94 10.28 -5.66
C ARG A 53 20.94 10.93 -4.29
N LEU A 54 22.08 10.90 -3.62
CA LEU A 54 22.30 11.52 -2.31
C LEU A 54 23.25 12.68 -2.49
N LYS A 55 22.86 13.88 -2.05
CA LYS A 55 23.70 15.07 -1.98
C LYS A 55 23.80 15.52 -0.54
N ARG A 56 25.02 15.71 -0.04
CA ARG A 56 25.26 16.23 1.29
C ARG A 56 25.92 17.61 1.20
N PHE A 57 25.36 18.58 1.92
CA PHE A 57 25.84 19.93 1.99
C PHE A 57 26.23 20.27 3.41
N ASP A 58 27.10 21.27 3.58
CA ASP A 58 27.50 21.80 4.87
C ASP A 58 26.28 22.39 5.65
N PRO A 59 26.45 22.76 6.94
CA PRO A 59 25.39 23.36 7.72
C PRO A 59 24.79 24.65 7.14
N SER A 60 25.55 25.40 6.35
CA SER A 60 25.02 26.58 5.64
C SER A 60 24.10 26.21 4.46
N GLY A 61 24.17 24.97 3.99
CA GLY A 61 23.41 24.47 2.83
C GLY A 61 23.97 24.95 1.47
N GLN A 62 25.13 25.58 1.47
CA GLN A 62 25.71 26.19 0.25
C GLN A 62 26.82 25.34 -0.37
N LYS A 63 27.67 24.72 0.44
CA LYS A 63 28.80 23.96 -0.04
C LYS A 63 28.42 22.48 -0.14
N LEU A 64 28.51 21.92 -1.34
CA LEU A 64 28.37 20.48 -1.58
C LEU A 64 29.60 19.76 -0.98
N LEU A 65 29.35 18.84 -0.05
CA LEU A 65 30.37 18.02 0.60
C LEU A 65 30.57 16.69 -0.12
N SER A 66 29.47 16.07 -0.55
CA SER A 66 29.51 14.81 -1.30
C SER A 66 28.29 14.62 -2.16
N GLU A 67 28.47 13.85 -3.24
CA GLU A 67 27.38 13.34 -4.07
C GLU A 67 27.64 11.85 -4.36
N SER A 68 26.62 11.03 -4.25
CA SER A 68 26.70 9.60 -4.54
C SER A 68 25.35 9.07 -5.04
N VAL A 69 25.38 7.87 -5.65
CA VAL A 69 24.19 7.14 -6.02
C VAL A 69 24.13 5.84 -5.22
N LEU A 70 23.09 5.70 -4.44
CA LEU A 70 22.75 4.46 -3.76
C LEU A 70 21.89 3.63 -4.69
N SER A 71 22.33 2.42 -5.03
CA SER A 71 21.61 1.48 -5.90
C SER A 71 21.36 0.18 -5.15
N MET A 72 20.11 -0.31 -5.16
CA MET A 72 19.74 -1.55 -4.51
C MET A 72 18.72 -2.34 -5.33
N PRO A 73 18.66 -3.68 -5.17
CA PRO A 73 17.59 -4.48 -5.78
C PRO A 73 16.22 -4.05 -5.27
N GLY A 74 15.24 -3.89 -6.15
CA GLY A 74 13.87 -3.55 -5.75
C GLY A 74 13.27 -4.56 -4.77
N ALA A 75 13.55 -5.85 -4.96
CA ALA A 75 13.10 -6.91 -4.08
C ALA A 75 13.65 -6.82 -2.64
N SER A 76 14.80 -6.11 -2.42
CA SER A 76 15.33 -5.89 -1.06
C SER A 76 14.52 -4.87 -0.27
N CYS A 77 13.77 -4.00 -0.96
CA CYS A 77 12.96 -2.98 -0.31
C CYS A 77 11.63 -3.55 0.21
N ARG A 78 11.09 -4.57 -0.46
CA ARG A 78 9.82 -5.16 -0.08
C ARG A 78 9.68 -6.57 -0.64
N LYS A 79 9.42 -7.55 0.20
CA LYS A 79 9.19 -8.92 -0.24
C LYS A 79 7.84 -9.05 -0.94
N THR A 80 7.84 -9.64 -2.13
CA THR A 80 6.63 -9.89 -2.89
C THR A 80 5.66 -10.77 -2.10
N GLY A 81 4.38 -10.40 -2.12
CA GLY A 81 3.32 -11.13 -1.43
C GLY A 81 3.11 -10.79 0.05
N LEU A 82 4.03 -10.05 0.68
CA LEU A 82 3.88 -9.61 2.08
C LEU A 82 3.21 -8.22 2.23
N GLY A 83 2.58 -7.74 1.18
CA GLY A 83 1.88 -6.47 1.22
C GLY A 83 2.83 -5.29 1.39
N LYS A 84 2.70 -4.55 2.49
CA LYS A 84 3.46 -3.34 2.79
C LYS A 84 4.72 -3.55 3.61
N ASP A 85 5.09 -4.78 3.94
CA ASP A 85 6.30 -5.06 4.70
C ASP A 85 7.56 -4.82 3.88
N VAL A 86 8.57 -4.26 4.54
CA VAL A 86 9.92 -4.05 3.97
C VAL A 86 10.79 -5.25 4.33
N THR A 87 11.46 -5.80 3.33
CA THR A 87 12.34 -6.95 3.53
C THR A 87 13.64 -6.55 4.21
N ASP A 88 14.24 -5.44 3.74
CA ASP A 88 15.47 -4.86 4.31
C ASP A 88 15.14 -3.52 4.97
N LYS A 89 15.09 -3.51 6.31
CA LYS A 89 14.83 -2.29 7.10
C LYS A 89 15.96 -1.27 6.99
N PHE A 90 17.19 -1.70 6.72
CA PHE A 90 18.31 -0.82 6.53
C PHE A 90 18.25 -0.06 5.19
N LEU A 91 17.59 -0.65 4.17
CA LEU A 91 17.42 -0.06 2.84
C LEU A 91 18.75 0.38 2.21
N GLY A 92 19.80 -0.45 2.35
CA GLY A 92 21.13 -0.12 1.84
C GLY A 92 21.76 1.14 2.43
N GLY A 93 21.25 1.64 3.55
CA GLY A 93 21.68 2.91 4.17
C GLY A 93 20.93 4.14 3.68
N LEU A 94 19.78 3.97 2.99
CA LEU A 94 18.96 5.09 2.53
C LEU A 94 18.52 5.98 3.70
N PRO A 95 18.89 7.28 3.73
CA PRO A 95 18.55 8.16 4.84
C PRO A 95 17.07 8.51 4.89
N GLY A 96 16.55 8.78 6.09
CA GLY A 96 15.24 9.36 6.32
C GLY A 96 14.06 8.41 6.19
N VAL A 97 14.26 7.16 5.75
CA VAL A 97 13.18 6.18 5.58
C VAL A 97 13.38 4.99 6.50
N GLN A 98 12.37 4.67 7.32
CA GLN A 98 12.36 3.59 8.32
C GLN A 98 13.48 3.68 9.37
N LYS A 99 13.94 4.87 9.66
CA LYS A 99 14.96 5.16 10.69
C LYS A 99 14.35 5.78 11.95
N GLU A 100 13.04 6.01 11.94
CA GLU A 100 12.28 6.57 13.09
C GLU A 100 12.84 7.91 13.61
N GLY A 101 13.47 8.69 12.72
CA GLY A 101 14.08 9.97 13.06
C GLY A 101 15.46 9.89 13.71
N THR A 102 16.08 8.69 13.78
CA THR A 102 17.40 8.51 14.39
C THR A 102 18.55 9.03 13.53
N ASP A 103 18.33 9.19 12.24
CA ASP A 103 19.34 9.65 11.26
C ASP A 103 19.11 11.09 10.77
N GLY A 104 18.14 11.79 11.34
CA GLY A 104 17.87 13.19 11.03
C GLY A 104 16.41 13.57 10.98
N ILE A 105 16.16 14.83 10.60
CA ILE A 105 14.84 15.45 10.53
C ILE A 105 14.52 15.80 9.08
N ILE A 106 13.47 15.22 8.51
CA ILE A 106 12.97 15.59 7.18
C ILE A 106 12.25 16.95 7.30
N VAL A 107 12.68 17.89 6.47
CA VAL A 107 12.15 19.28 6.46
C VAL A 107 11.33 19.58 5.21
N ALA A 108 11.54 18.83 4.13
CA ALA A 108 10.77 18.96 2.89
C ALA A 108 10.69 17.62 2.17
N ALA A 109 9.60 17.40 1.43
CA ALA A 109 9.42 16.21 0.62
C ALA A 109 8.59 16.49 -0.63
N ARG A 110 8.90 15.78 -1.71
CA ARG A 110 8.10 15.74 -2.94
C ARG A 110 7.46 14.38 -3.08
N TRP A 111 6.14 14.37 -3.21
CA TRP A 111 5.33 13.16 -3.32
C TRP A 111 4.74 13.03 -4.70
N VAL A 112 4.69 11.79 -5.20
CA VAL A 112 3.84 11.44 -6.35
C VAL A 112 2.41 11.32 -5.86
N LEU A 113 1.50 11.99 -6.56
CA LEU A 113 0.06 11.93 -6.29
C LEU A 113 -0.64 11.16 -7.41
N HIS A 114 -1.56 10.30 -7.04
CA HIS A 114 -2.34 9.49 -7.98
C HIS A 114 -3.75 10.06 -8.09
N LYS A 115 -4.21 10.24 -9.34
CA LYS A 115 -5.59 10.63 -9.59
C LYS A 115 -6.51 9.44 -9.30
N MET A 116 -7.49 9.64 -8.42
CA MET A 116 -8.52 8.65 -8.17
C MET A 116 -9.39 8.44 -9.41
N PRO A 117 -9.68 7.20 -9.81
CA PRO A 117 -10.75 6.92 -10.76
C PRO A 117 -12.09 7.50 -10.27
N PRO A 118 -12.96 7.97 -11.16
CA PRO A 118 -14.17 8.71 -10.77
C PRO A 118 -15.22 7.85 -10.06
N ILE A 119 -15.23 6.56 -10.34
CA ILE A 119 -16.20 5.63 -9.77
C ILE A 119 -15.52 4.76 -8.72
N SER A 120 -16.10 4.67 -7.54
CA SER A 120 -15.64 3.84 -6.44
C SER A 120 -16.83 3.12 -5.78
N ARG A 121 -16.63 1.84 -5.43
CA ARG A 121 -17.53 1.08 -4.57
C ARG A 121 -16.71 0.39 -3.49
N THR A 122 -17.19 0.44 -2.27
CA THR A 122 -16.56 -0.27 -1.15
C THR A 122 -17.31 -1.56 -0.88
N VAL A 123 -16.61 -2.66 -0.81
CA VAL A 123 -17.13 -3.94 -0.33
C VAL A 123 -16.71 -4.17 1.11
N CYS A 124 -17.63 -4.73 1.90
CA CYS A 124 -17.38 -5.14 3.28
C CYS A 124 -17.75 -6.62 3.38
N LEU A 125 -16.76 -7.47 3.69
CA LEU A 125 -16.90 -8.92 3.68
C LEU A 125 -16.68 -9.41 5.10
N GLU A 126 -17.70 -10.00 5.72
CA GLU A 126 -17.69 -10.49 7.10
C GLU A 126 -17.50 -12.00 7.11
N PHE A 127 -16.39 -12.48 7.70
CA PHE A 127 -16.04 -13.90 7.81
C PHE A 127 -16.34 -14.40 9.23
N PHE A 128 -17.14 -15.45 9.33
CA PHE A 128 -17.62 -16.02 10.59
C PHE A 128 -16.94 -17.33 10.97
N GLY A 129 -16.33 -18.01 10.00
CA GLY A 129 -15.51 -19.20 10.19
C GLY A 129 -14.10 -18.89 10.72
N GLN A 130 -13.21 -19.85 10.64
CA GLN A 130 -11.81 -19.64 11.01
C GLN A 130 -11.13 -18.70 10.01
N VAL A 131 -10.22 -17.83 10.50
CA VAL A 131 -9.51 -16.84 9.65
C VAL A 131 -8.81 -17.49 8.45
N ARG A 132 -8.26 -18.70 8.62
CA ARG A 132 -7.64 -19.47 7.51
C ARG A 132 -8.61 -19.76 6.36
N GLU A 133 -9.91 -19.82 6.61
CA GLU A 133 -10.94 -20.07 5.60
C GLU A 133 -11.19 -18.86 4.70
N ALA A 134 -10.78 -17.67 5.15
CA ALA A 134 -10.82 -16.46 4.35
C ALA A 134 -9.69 -16.35 3.31
N VAL A 135 -8.56 -17.05 3.54
CA VAL A 135 -7.38 -16.95 2.65
C VAL A 135 -7.70 -17.29 1.19
N PRO A 136 -8.43 -18.37 0.87
CA PRO A 136 -8.80 -18.63 -0.53
C PRO A 136 -9.62 -17.52 -1.17
N ALA A 137 -10.54 -16.88 -0.41
CA ALA A 137 -11.32 -15.76 -0.92
C ALA A 137 -10.42 -14.54 -1.21
N ILE A 138 -9.44 -14.24 -0.33
CA ILE A 138 -8.49 -13.15 -0.53
C ILE A 138 -7.66 -13.39 -1.79
N VAL A 139 -7.16 -14.60 -1.99
CA VAL A 139 -6.39 -14.98 -3.18
C VAL A 139 -7.24 -14.82 -4.44
N GLU A 140 -8.46 -15.35 -4.45
CA GLU A 140 -9.40 -15.30 -5.58
C GLU A 140 -9.78 -13.85 -5.95
N ILE A 141 -10.07 -13.01 -4.95
CA ILE A 141 -10.33 -11.59 -5.14
C ILE A 141 -9.09 -10.88 -5.73
N THR A 142 -7.91 -11.18 -5.20
CA THR A 142 -6.67 -10.58 -5.70
C THR A 142 -6.41 -10.99 -7.16
N ASP A 143 -6.58 -12.27 -7.48
CA ASP A 143 -6.37 -12.80 -8.83
C ASP A 143 -7.38 -12.23 -9.84
N TYR A 144 -8.60 -11.97 -9.42
CA TYR A 144 -9.63 -11.33 -10.25
C TYR A 144 -9.20 -9.96 -10.77
N PHE A 145 -8.43 -9.19 -9.99
CA PHE A 145 -7.96 -7.85 -10.36
C PHE A 145 -6.53 -7.78 -10.90
N LYS A 146 -5.76 -8.87 -10.87
CA LYS A 146 -4.41 -8.92 -11.47
C LYS A 146 -4.45 -8.83 -12.99
N PRO A 147 -3.35 -8.45 -13.65
CA PRO A 147 -3.20 -8.58 -15.10
C PRO A 147 -3.61 -9.99 -15.57
N GLY A 148 -4.53 -10.04 -16.53
CA GLY A 148 -5.14 -11.29 -17.01
C GLY A 148 -6.43 -11.72 -16.29
N GLY A 149 -6.75 -11.14 -15.14
CA GLY A 149 -8.02 -11.37 -14.45
C GLY A 149 -9.19 -10.64 -15.10
N ALA A 150 -10.43 -11.14 -14.86
CA ALA A 150 -11.63 -10.60 -15.49
C ALA A 150 -11.93 -9.14 -15.06
N GLY A 151 -11.68 -8.78 -13.81
CA GLY A 151 -11.83 -7.41 -13.34
C GLY A 151 -10.86 -6.45 -13.99
N HIS A 152 -9.60 -6.86 -14.14
CA HIS A 152 -8.59 -6.09 -14.87
C HIS A 152 -8.97 -5.91 -16.35
N ALA A 153 -9.43 -6.97 -17.01
CA ALA A 153 -9.88 -6.91 -18.39
C ALA A 153 -11.06 -5.97 -18.60
N ALA A 154 -11.92 -5.80 -17.58
CA ALA A 154 -13.03 -4.84 -17.57
C ALA A 154 -12.61 -3.39 -17.22
N GLY A 155 -11.30 -3.12 -17.07
CA GLY A 155 -10.79 -1.79 -16.69
C GLY A 155 -11.08 -1.40 -15.24
N VAL A 156 -11.29 -2.38 -14.36
CA VAL A 156 -11.58 -2.17 -12.94
C VAL A 156 -10.36 -2.56 -12.11
N GLN A 157 -10.10 -1.80 -11.04
CA GLN A 157 -8.95 -1.99 -10.17
C GLN A 157 -9.35 -2.18 -8.71
N LEU A 158 -8.61 -3.00 -8.00
CA LEU A 158 -8.68 -3.10 -6.54
C LEU A 158 -7.77 -2.00 -5.95
N ALA A 159 -8.37 -0.88 -5.56
CA ALA A 159 -7.64 0.27 -5.04
C ALA A 159 -7.29 0.12 -3.56
N GLY A 160 -8.04 -0.67 -2.83
CA GLY A 160 -7.84 -0.86 -1.40
C GLY A 160 -8.28 -2.25 -0.96
N LEU A 161 -7.50 -2.86 -0.08
CA LEU A 161 -7.87 -4.10 0.59
C LEU A 161 -7.24 -4.11 1.98
N GLU A 162 -8.07 -4.19 3.01
CA GLU A 162 -7.61 -4.19 4.40
C GLU A 162 -8.43 -5.16 5.22
N HIS A 163 -7.77 -5.90 6.11
CA HIS A 163 -8.45 -6.80 7.02
C HIS A 163 -8.47 -6.23 8.46
N LEU A 164 -9.57 -6.48 9.13
CA LEU A 164 -9.75 -6.22 10.54
C LEU A 164 -9.87 -7.57 11.24
N ASP A 165 -8.96 -7.86 12.14
CA ASP A 165 -8.98 -9.11 12.90
C ASP A 165 -10.06 -9.09 14.02
N GLU A 166 -10.30 -10.26 14.64
CA GLU A 166 -11.31 -10.40 15.70
C GLU A 166 -11.08 -9.45 16.88
N ARG A 167 -9.81 -9.19 17.24
CA ARG A 167 -9.46 -8.31 18.36
C ARG A 167 -9.81 -6.88 18.05
N TYR A 168 -9.45 -6.44 16.83
CA TYR A 168 -9.80 -5.10 16.35
C TYR A 168 -11.31 -4.92 16.24
N VAL A 169 -12.02 -5.86 15.60
CA VAL A 169 -13.48 -5.88 15.47
C VAL A 169 -14.17 -5.74 16.83
N LYS A 170 -13.63 -6.44 17.86
CA LYS A 170 -14.12 -6.34 19.24
C LYS A 170 -13.81 -4.97 19.86
N ALA A 171 -12.57 -4.49 19.71
CA ALA A 171 -12.10 -3.27 20.36
C ALA A 171 -12.82 -2.00 19.89
N VAL A 172 -13.13 -1.92 18.57
CA VAL A 172 -13.84 -0.77 17.99
C VAL A 172 -15.36 -0.87 18.08
N GLY A 173 -15.89 -1.94 18.68
CA GLY A 173 -17.35 -2.14 18.75
C GLY A 173 -17.99 -2.25 17.37
N TYR A 174 -17.32 -2.95 16.43
CA TYR A 174 -17.80 -3.07 15.06
C TYR A 174 -19.26 -3.54 14.98
N ALA A 175 -20.08 -2.77 14.28
CA ALA A 175 -21.49 -3.09 14.04
C ALA A 175 -21.62 -4.13 12.92
N THR A 176 -21.78 -5.40 13.29
CA THR A 176 -21.99 -6.51 12.37
C THR A 176 -23.20 -6.25 11.48
N LYS A 177 -23.04 -6.39 10.15
CA LYS A 177 -24.11 -6.24 9.16
C LYS A 177 -24.93 -7.52 9.05
N ALA A 178 -24.28 -8.67 9.00
CA ALA A 178 -24.91 -10.00 8.96
C ALA A 178 -25.33 -10.46 10.37
N LYS A 179 -26.29 -9.81 10.96
CA LYS A 179 -26.71 -9.98 12.37
C LYS A 179 -27.01 -11.44 12.79
N ARG A 180 -27.42 -12.30 11.84
CA ARG A 180 -27.76 -13.71 12.09
C ARG A 180 -26.56 -14.57 12.50
N HIS A 181 -25.33 -14.15 12.19
CA HIS A 181 -24.11 -14.93 12.45
C HIS A 181 -23.33 -14.47 13.69
N GLY A 182 -23.81 -13.43 14.38
CA GLY A 182 -23.09 -12.84 15.52
C GLY A 182 -21.92 -11.96 15.08
N ARG A 183 -20.82 -11.99 15.83
CA ARG A 183 -19.66 -11.16 15.54
C ARG A 183 -18.72 -11.87 14.55
N PRO A 184 -18.29 -11.21 13.47
CA PRO A 184 -17.31 -11.80 12.54
C PRO A 184 -15.94 -11.99 13.20
N LYS A 185 -15.25 -13.04 12.79
CA LYS A 185 -13.86 -13.32 13.17
C LYS A 185 -12.86 -12.48 12.40
N MET A 186 -13.24 -12.05 11.20
CA MET A 186 -12.48 -11.17 10.36
C MET A 186 -13.44 -10.36 9.48
N VAL A 187 -13.09 -9.10 9.26
CA VAL A 187 -13.76 -8.25 8.26
C VAL A 187 -12.73 -7.84 7.23
N LEU A 188 -13.05 -7.99 5.95
CA LEU A 188 -12.24 -7.51 4.84
C LEU A 188 -12.96 -6.33 4.18
N ILE A 189 -12.27 -5.20 4.08
CA ILE A 189 -12.81 -3.99 3.44
C ILE A 189 -12.00 -3.74 2.18
N GLY A 190 -12.68 -3.73 1.02
CA GLY A 190 -12.07 -3.50 -0.28
C GLY A 190 -12.66 -2.29 -0.99
N ASP A 191 -11.82 -1.50 -1.68
CA ASP A 191 -12.27 -0.44 -2.58
C ASP A 191 -12.02 -0.86 -4.02
N ILE A 192 -13.09 -0.90 -4.80
CA ILE A 192 -13.10 -1.25 -6.20
C ILE A 192 -13.37 0.02 -6.99
N VAL A 193 -12.48 0.37 -7.93
CA VAL A 193 -12.52 1.63 -8.66
C VAL A 193 -12.39 1.43 -10.15
N GLY A 194 -12.91 2.39 -10.93
CA GLY A 194 -12.84 2.35 -12.39
C GLY A 194 -13.45 3.59 -13.02
N HIS A 195 -13.62 3.54 -14.34
CA HIS A 195 -14.19 4.64 -15.13
C HIS A 195 -15.62 4.35 -15.60
N ASP A 196 -16.05 3.10 -15.56
CA ASP A 196 -17.42 2.68 -15.94
C ASP A 196 -18.18 2.17 -14.71
N GLU A 197 -19.34 2.77 -14.43
CA GLU A 197 -20.11 2.45 -13.24
C GLU A 197 -20.65 1.02 -13.25
N LYS A 198 -21.08 0.53 -14.42
CA LYS A 198 -21.62 -0.82 -14.56
C LYS A 198 -20.52 -1.86 -14.34
N ALA A 199 -19.32 -1.62 -14.89
CA ALA A 199 -18.17 -2.50 -14.69
C ALA A 199 -17.75 -2.55 -13.21
N VAL A 200 -17.68 -1.39 -12.53
CA VAL A 200 -17.33 -1.33 -11.10
C VAL A 200 -18.38 -2.02 -10.24
N MET A 201 -19.68 -1.83 -10.51
CA MET A 201 -20.74 -2.48 -9.76
C MET A 201 -20.76 -4.00 -10.02
N SER A 202 -20.55 -4.42 -11.27
CA SER A 202 -20.44 -5.84 -11.61
C SER A 202 -19.26 -6.51 -10.89
N ALA A 203 -18.10 -5.87 -10.88
CA ALA A 203 -16.94 -6.37 -10.17
C ALA A 203 -17.16 -6.44 -8.65
N ALA A 204 -17.80 -5.43 -8.06
CA ALA A 204 -18.16 -5.44 -6.63
C ALA A 204 -19.11 -6.57 -6.30
N SER A 205 -20.11 -6.81 -7.15
CA SER A 205 -21.07 -7.93 -7.01
C SER A 205 -20.37 -9.28 -7.11
N GLU A 206 -19.41 -9.42 -8.02
CA GLU A 206 -18.64 -10.64 -8.18
C GLU A 206 -17.76 -10.93 -6.97
N VAL A 207 -17.10 -9.91 -6.40
CA VAL A 207 -16.34 -10.03 -5.15
C VAL A 207 -17.22 -10.50 -3.99
N VAL A 208 -18.42 -9.93 -3.86
CA VAL A 208 -19.40 -10.39 -2.86
C VAL A 208 -19.82 -11.84 -3.12
N ARG A 209 -20.05 -12.23 -4.37
CA ARG A 209 -20.39 -13.61 -4.74
C ARG A 209 -19.28 -14.59 -4.36
N MET A 210 -18.02 -14.28 -4.68
CA MET A 210 -16.86 -15.10 -4.30
C MET A 210 -16.80 -15.31 -2.78
N CYS A 211 -17.08 -14.24 -2.02
CA CYS A 211 -17.09 -14.29 -0.57
C CYS A 211 -18.26 -15.17 -0.04
N ASN A 212 -19.47 -15.00 -0.56
CA ASN A 212 -20.68 -15.68 -0.10
C ASN A 212 -20.69 -17.20 -0.39
N LEU A 213 -19.80 -17.69 -1.24
CA LEU A 213 -19.56 -19.12 -1.46
C LEU A 213 -18.84 -19.80 -0.28
N ARG A 214 -18.43 -19.04 0.73
CA ARG A 214 -17.67 -19.49 1.89
C ARG A 214 -18.43 -19.15 3.18
N ALA A 215 -17.85 -19.40 4.35
CA ALA A 215 -18.42 -19.03 5.64
C ALA A 215 -18.35 -17.50 5.88
N ALA A 216 -18.93 -16.71 4.96
CA ALA A 216 -18.85 -15.25 4.95
C ALA A 216 -20.11 -14.63 4.36
N GLU A 217 -20.33 -13.34 4.64
CA GLU A 217 -21.35 -12.50 3.99
C GLU A 217 -20.74 -11.20 3.52
N GLY A 218 -21.01 -10.84 2.26
CA GLY A 218 -20.50 -9.63 1.63
C GLY A 218 -21.59 -8.59 1.40
N PHE A 219 -21.21 -7.33 1.52
CA PHE A 219 -22.04 -6.16 1.33
C PHE A 219 -21.32 -5.14 0.46
N ILE A 220 -22.09 -4.45 -0.39
CA ILE A 220 -21.60 -3.30 -1.15
C ILE A 220 -22.08 -2.03 -0.45
N ALA A 221 -21.16 -1.14 -0.13
CA ALA A 221 -21.46 0.21 0.34
C ALA A 221 -21.36 1.20 -0.84
N VAL A 222 -22.32 2.11 -0.88
CA VAL A 222 -22.38 3.19 -1.88
C VAL A 222 -21.67 4.42 -1.36
#